data_d6afdd66506fd57050e625188da72416
#
_entry.id   d6afdd66506fd57050e625188da72416
#
_cell.length_a   1.000
_cell.length_b   1.000
_cell.length_c   1.000
_cell.angle_alpha   90.00
_cell.angle_beta   90.00
_cell.angle_gamma   90.00
#
_symmetry.space_group_name_H-M   'P 1'
#
loop_
_entity.id
_entity.type
_entity.pdbx_description
1 polymer ?
#
loop_
_entity_poly.entity_id
_entity_poly.type
_entity_poly.pdbx_seq_one_letter_code
_entity_poly.pdbx_strand_id
1 'polypeptide(L)'
;MSGCEPHDTPVAYFMTHGTHDSVCTYPGYGVPQVNDFADVNGCTPQDMPQPTDDSGNTPACIDFANCEPGYPVRACIFVGDHTPSPGGVNGWVPDETWAFFTQF
;
A
#
# COMPACT_ATOMS: atom_id res chain seq x y z
N MET A 1 1.86 -7.25 -15.47
CA MET A 1 2.63 -6.89 -14.29
C MET A 1 3.25 -8.12 -13.68
N SER A 2 4.49 -8.04 -13.36
CA SER A 2 5.22 -9.14 -12.75
C SER A 2 4.84 -9.40 -11.29
N GLY A 3 3.93 -8.62 -10.73
CA GLY A 3 3.50 -8.79 -9.35
C GLY A 3 2.85 -10.12 -9.02
N CYS A 4 2.60 -10.95 -10.03
CA CYS A 4 2.07 -12.29 -9.84
C CYS A 4 3.15 -13.31 -9.48
N GLU A 5 4.41 -12.98 -9.68
CA GLU A 5 5.51 -13.90 -9.35
C GLU A 5 5.99 -13.65 -7.92
N PRO A 6 6.23 -14.71 -7.14
CA PRO A 6 6.81 -14.54 -5.81
C PRO A 6 8.20 -13.92 -5.93
N HIS A 7 8.54 -13.08 -4.98
CA HIS A 7 9.87 -12.50 -4.87
C HIS A 7 10.50 -12.96 -3.56
N ASP A 8 11.81 -13.04 -3.53
CA ASP A 8 12.58 -13.51 -2.38
C ASP A 8 13.61 -12.51 -1.90
N THR A 9 13.72 -11.37 -2.58
CA THR A 9 14.67 -10.31 -2.25
C THR A 9 13.93 -9.14 -1.63
N PRO A 10 14.34 -8.67 -0.43
CA PRO A 10 13.72 -7.49 0.20
C PRO A 10 13.79 -6.25 -0.70
N VAL A 11 12.73 -5.47 -0.69
CA VAL A 11 12.64 -4.19 -1.40
C VAL A 11 11.66 -3.28 -0.66
N ALA A 12 12.01 -1.99 -0.55
CA ALA A 12 11.08 -1.01 0.01
C ALA A 12 9.80 -0.99 -0.82
N TYR A 13 8.65 -1.06 -0.17
CA TYR A 13 7.37 -1.23 -0.86
C TYR A 13 6.32 -0.25 -0.31
N PHE A 14 5.71 0.49 -1.22
CA PHE A 14 4.61 1.40 -0.91
C PHE A 14 3.41 1.05 -1.78
N MET A 15 2.26 0.78 -1.13
CA MET A 15 1.04 0.42 -1.83
C MET A 15 -0.06 1.44 -1.55
N THR A 16 -0.81 1.80 -2.60
CA THR A 16 -2.09 2.47 -2.47
C THR A 16 -3.15 1.58 -3.11
N HIS A 17 -4.31 1.42 -2.48
CA HIS A 17 -5.35 0.55 -3.00
C HIS A 17 -6.74 1.03 -2.59
N GLY A 18 -7.69 0.98 -3.52
CA GLY A 18 -9.09 1.26 -3.25
C GLY A 18 -9.82 0.02 -2.75
N THR A 19 -10.63 0.18 -1.71
CA THR A 19 -11.37 -0.94 -1.13
C THR A 19 -12.47 -1.49 -2.06
N HIS A 20 -12.91 -0.69 -3.03
CA HIS A 20 -13.96 -1.05 -4.00
C HIS A 20 -13.38 -1.24 -5.42
N ASP A 21 -12.09 -1.54 -5.52
CA ASP A 21 -11.43 -1.77 -6.80
C ASP A 21 -12.08 -2.95 -7.51
N SER A 22 -12.64 -2.70 -8.70
CA SER A 22 -13.34 -3.70 -9.49
C SER A 22 -12.41 -4.42 -10.49
N VAL A 23 -11.20 -3.94 -10.66
CA VAL A 23 -10.21 -4.52 -11.57
C VAL A 23 -9.27 -5.45 -10.82
N CYS A 24 -8.59 -4.92 -9.81
CA CYS A 24 -7.73 -5.69 -8.91
C CYS A 24 -8.36 -5.61 -7.53
N THR A 25 -9.17 -6.60 -7.15
CA THR A 25 -9.93 -6.54 -5.92
C THR A 25 -9.02 -6.42 -4.71
N TYR A 26 -9.42 -5.61 -3.74
CA TYR A 26 -8.63 -5.36 -2.54
C TYR A 26 -8.34 -6.64 -1.75
N PRO A 27 -9.36 -7.46 -1.38
CA PRO A 27 -9.08 -8.69 -0.64
C PRO A 27 -8.40 -9.77 -1.47
N GLY A 28 -8.59 -9.79 -2.79
CA GLY A 28 -8.03 -10.82 -3.67
C GLY A 28 -6.61 -10.54 -4.13
N TYR A 29 -6.23 -9.28 -4.28
CA TYR A 29 -4.94 -8.88 -4.82
C TYR A 29 -4.18 -7.92 -3.92
N GLY A 30 -4.82 -6.90 -3.38
CA GLY A 30 -4.15 -5.88 -2.58
C GLY A 30 -3.59 -6.42 -1.28
N VAL A 31 -4.42 -7.08 -0.49
CA VAL A 31 -4.01 -7.63 0.81
C VAL A 31 -2.95 -8.73 0.67
N PRO A 32 -3.13 -9.73 -0.20
CA PRO A 32 -2.09 -10.75 -0.37
C PRO A 32 -0.76 -10.17 -0.85
N GLN A 33 -0.78 -9.18 -1.74
CA GLN A 33 0.44 -8.61 -2.28
C GLN A 33 1.25 -7.86 -1.22
N VAL A 34 0.61 -7.00 -0.43
CA VAL A 34 1.32 -6.27 0.61
C VAL A 34 1.84 -7.20 1.70
N ASN A 35 1.10 -8.25 2.02
CA ASN A 35 1.55 -9.24 3.00
C ASN A 35 2.76 -10.02 2.50
N ASP A 36 2.83 -10.31 1.20
CA ASP A 36 3.98 -10.97 0.61
C ASP A 36 5.25 -10.11 0.73
N PHE A 37 5.15 -8.82 0.40
CA PHE A 37 6.27 -7.90 0.57
C PHE A 37 6.67 -7.75 2.04
N ALA A 38 5.70 -7.66 2.94
CA ALA A 38 5.97 -7.57 4.37
C ALA A 38 6.71 -8.82 4.88
N ASP A 39 6.30 -10.01 4.43
CA ASP A 39 6.94 -11.26 4.83
C ASP A 39 8.40 -11.31 4.36
N VAL A 40 8.65 -11.01 3.09
CA VAL A 40 10.03 -11.01 2.54
C VAL A 40 10.91 -9.99 3.22
N ASN A 41 10.35 -8.81 3.57
CA ASN A 41 11.11 -7.73 4.23
C ASN A 41 11.30 -7.97 5.73
N GLY A 42 10.79 -9.09 6.26
CA GLY A 42 10.96 -9.41 7.69
C GLY A 42 10.06 -8.65 8.63
N CYS A 43 9.01 -8.02 8.11
CA CYS A 43 8.08 -7.25 8.92
C CYS A 43 7.17 -8.14 9.77
N THR A 44 6.69 -7.59 10.88
CA THR A 44 5.64 -8.25 11.67
C THR A 44 4.32 -8.19 10.91
N PRO A 45 3.59 -9.31 10.76
CA PRO A 45 2.26 -9.29 10.13
C PRO A 45 1.31 -8.34 10.86
N GLN A 46 0.54 -7.59 10.08
CA GLN A 46 -0.41 -6.62 10.63
C GLN A 46 -1.69 -6.60 9.80
N ASP A 47 -2.82 -6.28 10.45
CA ASP A 47 -4.08 -6.11 9.74
C ASP A 47 -4.08 -4.78 9.00
N MET A 48 -4.77 -4.74 7.86
CA MET A 48 -4.92 -3.51 7.10
C MET A 48 -5.85 -2.54 7.82
N PRO A 49 -5.54 -1.22 7.77
CA PRO A 49 -6.42 -0.22 8.36
C PRO A 49 -7.73 -0.11 7.60
N GLN A 50 -8.75 0.46 8.24
CA GLN A 50 -10.07 0.68 7.65
C GLN A 50 -10.23 2.16 7.35
N PRO A 51 -10.33 2.57 6.08
CA PRO A 51 -10.59 3.96 5.75
C PRO A 51 -12.02 4.35 6.14
N THR A 52 -12.19 5.57 6.61
CA THR A 52 -13.50 6.09 7.05
C THR A 52 -14.03 7.22 6.17
N ASP A 53 -13.21 7.77 5.29
CA ASP A 53 -13.62 8.82 4.35
C ASP A 53 -14.10 8.19 3.05
N ASP A 54 -15.43 8.17 2.86
CA ASP A 54 -16.05 7.58 1.67
C ASP A 54 -15.73 8.33 0.38
N SER A 55 -15.21 9.55 0.46
CA SER A 55 -14.82 10.32 -0.73
C SER A 55 -13.50 9.86 -1.33
N GLY A 56 -12.70 9.12 -0.57
CA GLY A 56 -11.36 8.71 -0.97
C GLY A 56 -10.30 9.80 -0.82
N ASN A 57 -10.65 10.95 -0.26
CA ASN A 57 -9.72 12.08 -0.11
C ASN A 57 -8.80 11.92 1.10
N THR A 58 -9.15 11.05 2.05
CA THR A 58 -8.35 10.79 3.24
C THR A 58 -8.08 9.30 3.34
N PRO A 59 -6.85 8.85 3.15
CA PRO A 59 -6.52 7.44 3.26
C PRO A 59 -6.35 7.01 4.71
N ALA A 60 -6.45 5.70 4.94
CA ALA A 60 -5.97 5.06 6.15
C ALA A 60 -4.64 4.41 5.82
N CYS A 61 -3.57 4.86 6.46
CA CYS A 61 -2.22 4.39 6.19
C CYS A 61 -1.65 3.61 7.35
N ILE A 62 -0.81 2.62 7.05
CA ILE A 62 -0.09 1.83 8.03
C ILE A 62 1.35 1.63 7.59
N ASP A 63 2.28 1.76 8.54
CA ASP A 63 3.66 1.34 8.39
C ASP A 63 3.84 0.01 9.10
N PHE A 64 4.31 -1.01 8.38
CA PHE A 64 4.56 -2.29 9.00
C PHE A 64 5.73 -2.18 9.98
N ALA A 65 5.57 -2.83 11.14
CA ALA A 65 6.58 -2.81 12.18
C ALA A 65 7.66 -3.86 11.96
N ASN A 66 8.85 -3.58 12.47
CA ASN A 66 9.96 -4.55 12.53
C ASN A 66 10.49 -5.02 11.18
N CYS A 67 10.24 -4.27 10.11
CA CYS A 67 10.87 -4.55 8.82
C CYS A 67 12.38 -4.42 8.94
N GLU A 68 13.12 -5.14 8.10
CA GLU A 68 14.56 -4.97 8.06
C GLU A 68 14.94 -3.53 7.71
N PRO A 69 16.01 -2.96 8.30
CA PRO A 69 16.43 -1.60 8.01
C PRO A 69 16.65 -1.38 6.50
N GLY A 70 16.09 -0.30 5.98
CA GLY A 70 16.16 0.04 4.57
C GLY A 70 15.09 -0.61 3.69
N TYR A 71 14.22 -1.46 4.26
CA TYR A 71 13.19 -2.17 3.52
C TYR A 71 11.80 -1.98 4.15
N PRO A 72 11.32 -0.74 4.30
CA PRO A 72 10.00 -0.49 4.89
C PRO A 72 8.88 -0.94 3.96
N VAL A 73 7.73 -1.24 4.57
CA VAL A 73 6.48 -1.50 3.85
C VAL A 73 5.43 -0.56 4.41
N ARG A 74 4.77 0.19 3.53
CA ARG A 74 3.70 1.11 3.89
C ARG A 74 2.52 0.89 2.95
N ALA A 75 1.33 0.89 3.50
CA ALA A 75 0.09 0.77 2.74
C ALA A 75 -0.85 1.91 3.08
N CYS A 76 -1.41 2.54 2.05
CA CYS A 76 -2.43 3.59 2.20
C CYS A 76 -3.68 3.12 1.47
N ILE A 77 -4.76 2.91 2.21
CA ILE A 77 -6.00 2.34 1.72
C ILE A 77 -7.08 3.43 1.71
N PHE A 78 -7.84 3.51 0.64
CA PHE A 78 -8.90 4.51 0.51
C PHE A 78 -10.20 3.86 0.05
N VAL A 79 -11.32 4.52 0.31
CA VAL A 79 -12.61 4.10 -0.22
C VAL A 79 -12.72 4.58 -1.67
N GLY A 80 -12.70 3.64 -2.60
CA GLY A 80 -12.76 3.97 -4.02
C GLY A 80 -12.47 2.77 -4.90
N ASP A 81 -12.56 3.00 -6.20
CA ASP A 81 -12.34 2.00 -7.23
C ASP A 81 -10.88 2.04 -7.70
N HIS A 82 -10.62 1.44 -8.84
CA HIS A 82 -9.30 1.36 -9.46
C HIS A 82 -8.90 2.74 -10.00
N THR A 83 -8.20 3.51 -9.18
CA THR A 83 -7.71 4.83 -9.56
C THR A 83 -6.30 5.03 -9.01
N PRO A 84 -5.35 5.49 -9.85
CA PRO A 84 -3.97 5.70 -9.41
C PRO A 84 -3.78 6.93 -8.53
N SER A 85 -4.70 7.88 -8.59
CA SER A 85 -4.55 9.15 -7.86
C SER A 85 -5.92 9.68 -7.41
N PRO A 86 -6.51 9.10 -6.36
CA PRO A 86 -7.74 9.64 -5.81
C PRO A 86 -7.53 11.09 -5.36
N GLY A 87 -8.49 11.97 -5.68
CA GLY A 87 -8.35 13.39 -5.44
C GLY A 87 -7.52 14.14 -6.48
N GLY A 88 -7.08 13.46 -7.55
CA GLY A 88 -6.32 14.07 -8.66
C GLY A 88 -4.84 14.24 -8.37
N VAL A 89 -4.15 14.96 -9.24
CA VAL A 89 -2.69 15.15 -9.16
C VAL A 89 -2.23 15.94 -7.94
N ASN A 90 -3.13 16.68 -7.31
CA ASN A 90 -2.86 17.42 -6.08
C ASN A 90 -3.42 16.72 -4.85
N GLY A 91 -3.83 15.46 -5.00
CA GLY A 91 -4.34 14.66 -3.91
C GLY A 91 -3.23 14.11 -3.02
N TRP A 92 -3.61 13.24 -2.09
CA TRP A 92 -2.67 12.70 -1.10
C TRP A 92 -1.66 11.69 -1.66
N VAL A 93 -1.97 11.02 -2.79
CA VAL A 93 -1.09 9.98 -3.32
C VAL A 93 0.30 10.52 -3.69
N PRO A 94 0.44 11.63 -4.42
CA PRO A 94 1.76 12.18 -4.70
C PRO A 94 2.53 12.56 -3.43
N ASP A 95 1.88 13.18 -2.47
CA ASP A 95 2.52 13.60 -1.23
C ASP A 95 3.00 12.41 -0.41
N GLU A 96 2.17 11.38 -0.26
CA GLU A 96 2.54 10.16 0.46
C GLU A 96 3.65 9.39 -0.24
N THR A 97 3.60 9.32 -1.56
CA THR A 97 4.64 8.66 -2.36
C THR A 97 5.98 9.37 -2.19
N TRP A 98 5.98 10.69 -2.26
CA TRP A 98 7.19 11.48 -2.08
C TRP A 98 7.76 11.31 -0.66
N ALA A 99 6.90 11.38 0.36
CA ALA A 99 7.32 11.19 1.75
C ALA A 99 7.93 9.81 1.97
N PHE A 100 7.36 8.76 1.36
CA PHE A 100 7.90 7.41 1.49
C PHE A 100 9.30 7.30 0.88
N PHE A 101 9.47 7.79 -0.34
CA PHE A 101 10.74 7.62 -1.06
C PHE A 101 11.83 8.61 -0.64
N THR A 102 11.50 9.71 0.03
CA THR A 102 12.51 10.66 0.51
C THR A 102 13.17 10.22 1.83
N GLN A 103 12.72 9.15 2.44
CA GLN A 103 13.38 8.61 3.65
C GLN A 103 14.68 7.87 3.35
N PHE A 104 14.97 7.66 2.10
CA PHE A 104 16.17 6.93 1.68
C PHE A 104 17.33 7.82 1.28
#